data_6cc625c027e759a0087f35cb75a60cbe
#
_entry.id   6cc625c027e759a0087f35cb75a60cbe
#
_cell.length_a   1.000
_cell.length_b   1.000
_cell.length_c   1.000
_cell.angle_alpha   90.00
_cell.angle_beta   90.00
_cell.angle_gamma   90.00
#
_symmetry.space_group_name_H-M   'P 1'
#
loop_
_entity.id
_entity.type
_entity.pdbx_description
1 polymer ?
#
loop_
_entity_poly.entity_id
_entity_poly.type
_entity_poly.pdbx_seq_one_letter_code
_entity_poly.pdbx_strand_id
1 'polypeptide(L)'
;GRIGFKTLILYVFTTMLAITLALSIGYFINPGDGVNIVSENTKINIAQPPSFFSVLLDIIPDNPFKSLTEGNMLQVIFFSLVLGGCLSTLKNNEKLVEFFNSMNALILKMLNSLMIIAPIGIFCLISKTLATQGLSSILELIKYFFGVVAVLIIHFTIVYLPLVKLLGRIDILKFLSGIKQIIIFAFSTSSSSATIPITLQNINKNFEV
;
A
#
# COMPACT_ATOMS: atom_id res chain seq x y z
N GLY A 1 8.18 19.69 9.77
CA GLY A 1 7.62 19.83 11.00
C GLY A 1 6.13 19.63 11.22
N ARG A 2 5.38 20.73 11.37
CA ARG A 2 3.96 20.69 11.82
C ARG A 2 3.02 19.93 10.87
N ILE A 3 3.21 20.06 9.58
CA ILE A 3 2.36 19.38 8.57
C ILE A 3 2.60 17.87 8.64
N GLY A 4 3.86 17.44 8.60
CA GLY A 4 4.19 16.02 8.64
C GLY A 4 3.67 15.30 9.88
N PHE A 5 3.73 15.94 11.06
CA PHE A 5 3.20 15.36 12.29
C PHE A 5 1.66 15.21 12.27
N LYS A 6 0.95 16.23 11.77
CA LYS A 6 -0.51 16.16 11.60
C LYS A 6 -0.91 15.05 10.62
N THR A 7 -0.18 14.93 9.51
CA THR A 7 -0.41 13.89 8.50
C THR A 7 -0.18 12.50 9.09
N LEU A 8 0.85 12.33 9.90
CA LEU A 8 1.16 11.05 10.56
C LEU A 8 0.04 10.64 11.52
N ILE A 9 -0.44 11.56 12.37
CA ILE A 9 -1.56 11.29 13.28
C ILE A 9 -2.82 10.89 12.48
N LEU A 10 -3.14 11.66 11.44
CA LEU A 10 -4.30 11.38 10.60
C LEU A 10 -4.17 10.00 9.94
N TYR A 11 -2.97 9.66 9.46
CA TYR A 11 -2.70 8.37 8.85
C TYR A 11 -2.88 7.21 9.81
N VAL A 12 -2.32 7.31 11.02
CA VAL A 12 -2.50 6.29 12.06
C VAL A 12 -3.98 6.13 12.43
N PHE A 13 -4.70 7.24 12.61
CA PHE A 13 -6.12 7.22 12.93
C PHE A 13 -6.96 6.55 11.84
N THR A 14 -6.77 6.93 10.57
CA THR A 14 -7.50 6.32 9.45
C THR A 14 -7.15 4.86 9.26
N THR A 15 -5.89 4.47 9.51
CA THR A 15 -5.46 3.07 9.45
C THR A 15 -6.12 2.23 10.56
N MET A 16 -6.21 2.74 11.79
CA MET A 16 -6.93 2.04 12.87
C MET A 16 -8.40 1.82 12.50
N LEU A 17 -9.06 2.84 11.96
CA LEU A 17 -10.45 2.71 11.50
C LEU A 17 -10.57 1.70 10.36
N ALA A 18 -9.62 1.69 9.41
CA ALA A 18 -9.61 0.73 8.30
C ALA A 18 -9.50 -0.72 8.81
N ILE A 19 -8.58 -0.97 9.73
CA ILE A 19 -8.38 -2.31 10.32
C ILE A 19 -9.64 -2.74 11.09
N THR A 20 -10.22 -1.86 11.90
CA THR A 20 -11.44 -2.16 12.67
C THR A 20 -12.61 -2.50 11.75
N LEU A 21 -12.80 -1.73 10.68
CA LEU A 21 -13.83 -2.00 9.67
C LEU A 21 -13.57 -3.31 8.95
N ALA A 22 -12.33 -3.56 8.53
CA ALA A 22 -11.98 -4.78 7.81
C ALA A 22 -12.20 -6.03 8.66
N LEU A 23 -11.79 -6.01 9.93
CA LEU A 23 -12.01 -7.11 10.86
C LEU A 23 -13.50 -7.31 11.16
N SER A 24 -14.26 -6.23 11.36
CA SER A 24 -15.69 -6.33 11.61
C SER A 24 -16.44 -6.95 10.42
N ILE A 25 -16.18 -6.44 9.22
CA ILE A 25 -16.82 -6.96 8.00
C ILE A 25 -16.33 -8.39 7.70
N GLY A 26 -15.04 -8.67 7.89
CA GLY A 26 -14.48 -10.01 7.74
C GLY A 26 -15.13 -11.03 8.68
N TYR A 27 -15.40 -10.63 9.91
CA TYR A 27 -16.11 -11.46 10.88
C TYR A 27 -17.57 -11.79 10.44
N PHE A 28 -18.29 -10.81 9.86
CA PHE A 28 -19.65 -11.05 9.38
C PHE A 28 -19.70 -11.85 8.08
N ILE A 29 -18.76 -11.65 7.17
CA ILE A 29 -18.75 -12.32 5.86
C ILE A 29 -18.23 -13.74 5.97
N ASN A 30 -17.38 -14.03 6.98
CA ASN A 30 -16.66 -15.32 7.13
C ASN A 30 -16.09 -15.82 5.79
N PRO A 31 -15.16 -15.10 5.17
CA PRO A 31 -14.70 -15.41 3.81
C PRO A 31 -13.92 -16.74 3.72
N GLY A 32 -13.59 -17.35 4.86
CA GLY A 32 -12.91 -18.64 4.95
C GLY A 32 -13.80 -19.84 5.19
N ASP A 33 -15.11 -19.66 5.33
CA ASP A 33 -16.05 -20.77 5.52
C ASP A 33 -16.10 -21.65 4.27
N GLY A 34 -15.66 -22.90 4.40
CA GLY A 34 -15.66 -23.89 3.32
C GLY A 34 -14.27 -24.12 2.69
N VAL A 35 -13.27 -23.32 3.01
CA VAL A 35 -11.88 -23.59 2.56
C VAL A 35 -11.34 -24.78 3.34
N ASN A 36 -11.47 -25.97 2.75
CA ASN A 36 -10.74 -27.15 3.21
C ASN A 36 -9.25 -26.94 2.85
N ILE A 37 -8.55 -26.15 3.64
CA ILE A 37 -7.11 -26.18 3.62
C ILE A 37 -6.76 -27.58 4.11
N VAL A 38 -6.43 -28.48 3.19
CA VAL A 38 -5.77 -29.73 3.52
C VAL A 38 -4.47 -29.34 4.21
N SER A 39 -4.54 -29.23 5.52
CA SER A 39 -3.36 -29.04 6.35
C SER A 39 -2.55 -30.32 6.25
N GLU A 40 -1.70 -30.44 5.22
CA GLU A 40 -0.52 -31.26 5.38
C GLU A 40 0.20 -30.68 6.61
N ASN A 41 0.09 -31.35 7.73
CA ASN A 41 0.85 -31.28 8.99
C ASN A 41 1.92 -30.16 9.13
N THR A 42 1.69 -29.01 8.57
CA THR A 42 2.46 -27.81 8.88
C THR A 42 1.95 -27.36 10.25
N LYS A 43 2.66 -27.76 11.30
CA LYS A 43 2.55 -27.10 12.60
C LYS A 43 2.71 -25.62 12.30
N ILE A 44 1.59 -24.89 12.27
CA ILE A 44 1.60 -23.43 12.20
C ILE A 44 2.27 -23.03 13.50
N ASN A 45 3.56 -22.79 13.43
CA ASN A 45 4.29 -22.16 14.50
C ASN A 45 3.75 -20.72 14.54
N ILE A 46 2.71 -20.50 15.35
CA ILE A 46 2.20 -19.17 15.62
C ILE A 46 3.34 -18.47 16.36
N ALA A 47 4.21 -17.82 15.58
CA ALA A 47 5.24 -16.96 16.15
C ALA A 47 4.50 -15.93 17.02
N GLN A 48 4.85 -15.88 18.30
CA GLN A 48 4.28 -14.88 19.18
C GLN A 48 4.53 -13.52 18.57
N PRO A 49 3.53 -12.62 18.54
CA PRO A 49 3.73 -11.30 17.98
C PRO A 49 4.92 -10.63 18.70
N PRO A 50 5.87 -10.06 17.93
CA PRO A 50 7.03 -9.41 18.53
C PRO A 50 6.56 -8.31 19.48
N SER A 51 7.28 -8.10 20.58
CA SER A 51 6.95 -7.03 21.49
C SER A 51 7.10 -5.67 20.80
N PHE A 52 6.28 -4.69 21.19
CA PHE A 52 6.37 -3.34 20.60
C PHE A 52 7.80 -2.77 20.67
N PHE A 53 8.52 -3.04 21.75
CA PHE A 53 9.90 -2.62 21.92
C PHE A 53 10.87 -3.31 20.96
N SER A 54 10.69 -4.61 20.70
CA SER A 54 11.55 -5.31 19.73
C SER A 54 11.33 -4.78 18.32
N VAL A 55 10.07 -4.48 17.93
CA VAL A 55 9.78 -3.87 16.62
C VAL A 55 10.44 -2.50 16.48
N LEU A 56 10.44 -1.68 17.55
CA LEU A 56 11.10 -0.36 17.52
C LEU A 56 12.63 -0.47 17.38
N LEU A 57 13.24 -1.43 18.06
CA LEU A 57 14.68 -1.67 17.93
C LEU A 57 15.03 -2.22 16.54
N ASP A 58 14.19 -3.10 16.01
CA ASP A 58 14.38 -3.69 14.68
C ASP A 58 14.20 -2.70 13.51
N ILE A 59 13.72 -1.48 13.76
CA ILE A 59 13.65 -0.43 12.72
C ILE A 59 15.05 -0.01 12.26
N ILE A 60 16.04 -0.03 13.17
CA ILE A 60 17.40 0.39 12.86
C ILE A 60 18.15 -0.81 12.29
N PRO A 61 18.56 -0.78 11.00
CA PRO A 61 19.26 -1.90 10.40
C PRO A 61 20.70 -1.99 10.87
N ASP A 62 21.15 -3.17 11.30
CA ASP A 62 22.58 -3.46 11.51
C ASP A 62 23.35 -3.41 10.19
N ASN A 63 22.69 -3.84 9.10
CA ASN A 63 23.24 -3.83 7.77
C ASN A 63 22.16 -3.48 6.73
N PRO A 64 22.20 -2.28 6.14
CA PRO A 64 21.21 -1.84 5.17
C PRO A 64 21.11 -2.73 3.93
N PHE A 65 22.22 -3.28 3.46
CA PHE A 65 22.23 -4.17 2.29
C PHE A 65 21.57 -5.51 2.61
N LYS A 66 21.78 -6.02 3.82
CA LYS A 66 21.09 -7.21 4.29
C LYS A 66 19.58 -6.99 4.35
N SER A 67 19.16 -5.84 4.86
CA SER A 67 17.71 -5.48 4.91
C SER A 67 17.07 -5.41 3.52
N LEU A 68 17.80 -4.91 2.52
CA LEU A 68 17.34 -4.89 1.13
C LEU A 68 17.19 -6.30 0.55
N THR A 69 18.14 -7.20 0.81
CA THR A 69 18.09 -8.59 0.29
C THR A 69 17.05 -9.45 0.98
N GLU A 70 16.83 -9.24 2.26
CA GLU A 70 15.82 -9.95 3.06
C GLU A 70 14.41 -9.34 2.94
N GLY A 71 14.28 -8.16 2.33
CA GLY A 71 12.99 -7.48 2.15
C GLY A 71 12.40 -6.92 3.44
N ASN A 72 13.23 -6.58 4.44
CA ASN A 72 12.76 -5.95 5.66
C ASN A 72 12.39 -4.48 5.42
N MET A 73 11.10 -4.27 5.05
CA MET A 73 10.61 -2.98 4.59
C MET A 73 10.77 -1.86 5.62
N LEU A 74 10.59 -2.13 6.93
CA LEU A 74 10.74 -1.12 7.98
C LEU A 74 12.16 -0.58 8.04
N GLN A 75 13.16 -1.47 8.00
CA GLN A 75 14.58 -1.11 7.99
C GLN A 75 14.96 -0.37 6.71
N VAL A 76 14.43 -0.81 5.56
CA VAL A 76 14.69 -0.16 4.27
C VAL A 76 14.14 1.26 4.25
N ILE A 77 12.92 1.48 4.76
CA ILE A 77 12.30 2.81 4.86
C ILE A 77 13.12 3.71 5.79
N PHE A 78 13.50 3.21 6.97
CA PHE A 78 14.32 3.98 7.92
C PHE A 78 15.64 4.41 7.30
N PHE A 79 16.36 3.46 6.71
CA PHE A 79 17.64 3.76 6.05
C PHE A 79 17.48 4.77 4.92
N SER A 80 16.44 4.62 4.09
CA SER A 80 16.17 5.54 2.98
C SER A 80 15.85 6.96 3.47
N LEU A 81 15.11 7.09 4.58
CA LEU A 81 14.83 8.40 5.19
C LEU A 81 16.09 9.07 5.73
N VAL A 82 16.93 8.30 6.43
CA VAL A 82 18.22 8.82 6.94
C VAL A 82 19.13 9.24 5.79
N LEU A 83 19.26 8.38 4.77
CA LEU A 83 20.09 8.66 3.60
C LEU A 83 19.58 9.89 2.83
N GLY A 84 18.27 10.01 2.62
CA GLY A 84 17.65 11.17 1.98
C GLY A 84 17.82 12.45 2.80
N GLY A 85 17.70 12.37 4.13
CA GLY A 85 17.95 13.46 5.05
C GLY A 85 19.42 13.94 5.00
N CYS A 86 20.38 13.02 5.03
CA CYS A 86 21.80 13.34 4.88
C CYS A 86 22.09 13.95 3.50
N LEU A 87 21.51 13.39 2.44
CA LEU A 87 21.68 13.89 1.09
C LEU A 87 21.20 15.33 0.94
N SER A 88 20.07 15.68 1.58
CA SER A 88 19.51 17.03 1.53
C SER A 88 20.38 18.10 2.20
N THR A 89 21.24 17.70 3.14
CA THR A 89 22.15 18.62 3.87
C THR A 89 23.53 18.75 3.22
N LEU A 90 23.86 17.90 2.27
CA LEU A 90 25.13 17.93 1.55
C LEU A 90 25.21 19.14 0.60
N LYS A 91 26.32 19.85 0.64
CA LYS A 91 26.65 20.89 -0.38
C LYS A 91 27.04 20.18 -1.69
N ASN A 92 26.52 20.68 -2.81
CA ASN A 92 26.76 20.12 -4.16
C ASN A 92 26.24 18.70 -4.32
N ASN A 93 25.04 18.42 -3.82
CA ASN A 93 24.38 17.13 -3.90
C ASN A 93 23.72 16.83 -5.26
N GLU A 94 23.73 17.77 -6.20
CA GLU A 94 23.02 17.69 -7.49
C GLU A 94 23.28 16.38 -8.24
N LYS A 95 24.55 15.98 -8.36
CA LYS A 95 24.95 14.74 -9.06
C LYS A 95 24.41 13.47 -8.38
N LEU A 96 24.38 13.46 -7.04
CA LEU A 96 23.83 12.33 -6.29
C LEU A 96 22.31 12.27 -6.40
N VAL A 97 21.65 13.41 -6.34
CA VAL A 97 20.20 13.50 -6.55
C VAL A 97 19.84 13.03 -7.95
N GLU A 98 20.57 13.48 -8.98
CA GLU A 98 20.40 13.06 -10.37
C GLU A 98 20.61 11.54 -10.54
N PHE A 99 21.63 10.98 -9.89
CA PHE A 99 21.88 9.55 -9.88
C PHE A 99 20.67 8.76 -9.31
N PHE A 100 20.19 9.15 -8.12
CA PHE A 100 19.03 8.47 -7.51
C PHE A 100 17.76 8.62 -8.34
N ASN A 101 17.53 9.79 -8.93
CA ASN A 101 16.40 10.01 -9.83
C ASN A 101 16.49 9.13 -11.08
N SER A 102 17.66 9.00 -11.67
CA SER A 102 17.92 8.14 -12.83
C SER A 102 17.74 6.66 -12.49
N MET A 103 18.24 6.23 -11.34
CA MET A 103 18.02 4.86 -10.83
C MET A 103 16.55 4.57 -10.59
N ASN A 104 15.81 5.49 -9.99
CA ASN A 104 14.38 5.36 -9.80
C ASN A 104 13.63 5.23 -11.14
N ALA A 105 13.96 6.09 -12.11
CA ALA A 105 13.37 6.04 -13.44
C ALA A 105 13.67 4.70 -14.15
N LEU A 106 14.90 4.19 -14.03
CA LEU A 106 15.32 2.91 -14.58
C LEU A 106 14.53 1.75 -13.95
N ILE A 107 14.43 1.70 -12.62
CA ILE A 107 13.70 0.65 -11.90
C ILE A 107 12.21 0.69 -12.26
N LEU A 108 11.59 1.87 -12.31
CA LEU A 108 10.19 2.00 -12.74
C LEU A 108 9.97 1.53 -14.18
N LYS A 109 10.91 1.85 -15.09
CA LYS A 109 10.87 1.36 -16.47
C LYS A 109 10.96 -0.17 -16.53
N MET A 110 11.87 -0.75 -15.75
CA MET A 110 12.04 -2.21 -15.66
C MET A 110 10.77 -2.88 -15.11
N LEU A 111 10.18 -2.35 -14.03
CA LEU A 111 8.92 -2.85 -13.47
C LEU A 111 7.79 -2.79 -14.50
N ASN A 112 7.63 -1.67 -15.22
CA ASN A 112 6.62 -1.53 -16.25
C ASN A 112 6.82 -2.55 -17.39
N SER A 113 8.07 -2.85 -17.76
CA SER A 113 8.36 -3.88 -18.75
C SER A 113 7.98 -5.28 -18.26
N LEU A 114 8.24 -5.60 -17.00
CA LEU A 114 7.82 -6.85 -16.37
C LEU A 114 6.29 -6.98 -16.28
N MET A 115 5.59 -5.87 -16.06
CA MET A 115 4.12 -5.85 -15.99
C MET A 115 3.44 -6.24 -17.31
N ILE A 116 4.14 -6.14 -18.46
CA ILE A 116 3.62 -6.64 -19.75
C ILE A 116 3.44 -8.16 -19.72
N ILE A 117 4.31 -8.87 -19.01
CA ILE A 117 4.29 -10.33 -18.86
C ILE A 117 3.35 -10.78 -17.74
N ALA A 118 2.99 -9.88 -16.82
CA ALA A 118 2.17 -10.19 -15.65
C ALA A 118 0.85 -10.93 -15.96
N PRO A 119 0.08 -10.62 -17.03
CA PRO A 119 -1.15 -11.36 -17.37
C PRO A 119 -0.91 -12.86 -17.58
N ILE A 120 0.23 -13.24 -18.18
CA ILE A 120 0.59 -14.65 -18.38
C ILE A 120 0.86 -15.33 -17.04
N GLY A 121 1.61 -14.65 -16.16
CA GLY A 121 1.88 -15.15 -14.81
C GLY A 121 0.60 -15.34 -13.98
N ILE A 122 -0.31 -14.37 -14.03
CA ILE A 122 -1.61 -14.43 -13.35
C ILE A 122 -2.45 -15.59 -13.90
N PHE A 123 -2.51 -15.76 -15.22
CA PHE A 123 -3.22 -16.88 -15.84
C PHE A 123 -2.67 -18.23 -15.35
N CYS A 124 -1.33 -18.40 -15.32
CA CYS A 124 -0.70 -19.62 -14.83
C CYS A 124 -1.00 -19.90 -13.35
N LEU A 125 -0.97 -18.84 -12.51
CA LEU A 125 -1.28 -18.97 -11.09
C LEU A 125 -2.74 -19.38 -10.86
N ILE A 126 -3.69 -18.74 -11.55
CA ILE A 126 -5.12 -19.09 -11.44
C ILE A 126 -5.35 -20.50 -11.95
N SER A 127 -4.75 -20.88 -13.08
CA SER A 127 -4.87 -22.23 -13.63
C SER A 127 -4.32 -23.30 -12.67
N LYS A 128 -3.18 -23.01 -12.03
CA LYS A 128 -2.60 -23.89 -11.01
C LYS A 128 -3.54 -24.02 -9.80
N THR A 129 -4.08 -22.94 -9.30
CA THR A 129 -5.01 -22.94 -8.17
C THR A 129 -6.27 -23.75 -8.50
N LEU A 130 -6.85 -23.54 -9.69
CA LEU A 130 -7.98 -24.33 -10.19
C LEU A 130 -7.70 -25.82 -10.25
N ALA A 131 -6.55 -26.18 -10.79
CA ALA A 131 -6.17 -27.58 -10.96
C ALA A 131 -5.92 -28.29 -9.61
N THR A 132 -5.41 -27.57 -8.61
CA THR A 132 -5.04 -28.15 -7.30
C THR A 132 -6.17 -28.08 -6.26
N GLN A 133 -7.00 -27.02 -6.28
CA GLN A 133 -7.99 -26.77 -5.24
C GLN A 133 -9.45 -26.90 -5.74
N GLY A 134 -9.64 -26.99 -7.06
CA GLY A 134 -11.00 -27.11 -7.64
C GLY A 134 -11.76 -25.78 -7.76
N LEU A 135 -12.94 -25.87 -8.38
CA LEU A 135 -13.81 -24.72 -8.62
C LEU A 135 -14.42 -24.08 -7.36
N SER A 136 -14.61 -24.89 -6.30
CA SER A 136 -15.16 -24.40 -5.02
C SER A 136 -14.29 -23.29 -4.42
N SER A 137 -12.98 -23.44 -4.50
CA SER A 137 -12.03 -22.44 -3.96
C SER A 137 -12.10 -21.11 -4.68
N ILE A 138 -12.50 -21.08 -5.96
CA ILE A 138 -12.73 -19.82 -6.69
C ILE A 138 -13.94 -19.07 -6.17
N LEU A 139 -15.02 -19.75 -5.85
CA LEU A 139 -16.22 -19.10 -5.29
C LEU A 139 -15.91 -18.42 -3.95
N GLU A 140 -15.05 -19.02 -3.15
CA GLU A 140 -14.60 -18.44 -1.88
C GLU A 140 -13.65 -17.25 -2.10
N LEU A 141 -12.74 -17.33 -3.09
CA LEU A 141 -11.89 -16.21 -3.49
C LEU A 141 -12.72 -15.03 -4.01
N ILE A 142 -13.79 -15.29 -4.76
CA ILE A 142 -14.73 -14.25 -5.23
C ILE A 142 -15.43 -13.60 -4.04
N LYS A 143 -15.89 -14.38 -3.07
CA LYS A 143 -16.52 -13.88 -1.83
C LYS A 143 -15.55 -12.97 -1.06
N TYR A 144 -14.29 -13.40 -0.91
CA TYR A 144 -13.23 -12.60 -0.32
C TYR A 144 -12.99 -11.30 -1.10
N PHE A 145 -12.86 -11.39 -2.42
CA PHE A 145 -12.62 -10.24 -3.30
C PHE A 145 -13.73 -9.17 -3.14
N PHE A 146 -14.99 -9.56 -3.24
CA PHE A 146 -16.10 -8.62 -3.05
C PHE A 146 -16.16 -8.09 -1.61
N GLY A 147 -15.78 -8.88 -0.62
CA GLY A 147 -15.65 -8.44 0.76
C GLY A 147 -14.61 -7.31 0.89
N VAL A 148 -13.43 -7.48 0.31
CA VAL A 148 -12.38 -6.45 0.30
C VAL A 148 -12.85 -5.19 -0.43
N VAL A 149 -13.46 -5.33 -1.60
CA VAL A 149 -13.99 -4.18 -2.37
C VAL A 149 -15.06 -3.44 -1.55
N ALA A 150 -15.96 -4.16 -0.89
CA ALA A 150 -16.97 -3.55 -0.03
C ALA A 150 -16.34 -2.78 1.13
N VAL A 151 -15.34 -3.36 1.82
CA VAL A 151 -14.60 -2.66 2.90
C VAL A 151 -13.97 -1.38 2.40
N LEU A 152 -13.32 -1.39 1.23
CA LEU A 152 -12.67 -0.21 0.65
C LEU A 152 -13.69 0.88 0.33
N ILE A 153 -14.83 0.54 -0.27
CA ILE A 153 -15.90 1.50 -0.58
C ILE A 153 -16.50 2.08 0.72
N ILE A 154 -16.78 1.23 1.71
CA ILE A 154 -17.32 1.65 3.00
C ILE A 154 -16.33 2.56 3.72
N HIS A 155 -15.06 2.19 3.77
CA HIS A 155 -14.01 2.99 4.39
C HIS A 155 -13.87 4.36 3.69
N PHE A 156 -13.85 4.37 2.37
CA PHE A 156 -13.80 5.61 1.60
C PHE A 156 -14.99 6.52 1.90
N THR A 157 -16.21 5.97 1.89
CA THR A 157 -17.44 6.76 2.06
C THR A 157 -17.67 7.20 3.50
N ILE A 158 -17.38 6.34 4.49
CA ILE A 158 -17.66 6.63 5.91
C ILE A 158 -16.51 7.36 6.59
N VAL A 159 -15.26 7.13 6.17
CA VAL A 159 -14.10 7.73 6.82
C VAL A 159 -13.53 8.89 6.00
N TYR A 160 -13.14 8.65 4.74
CA TYR A 160 -12.45 9.69 3.96
C TYR A 160 -13.36 10.85 3.55
N LEU A 161 -14.56 10.60 3.06
CA LEU A 161 -15.46 11.70 2.63
C LEU A 161 -15.87 12.62 3.79
N PRO A 162 -16.23 12.12 4.99
CA PRO A 162 -16.46 13.00 6.14
C PRO A 162 -15.22 13.75 6.59
N LEU A 163 -14.03 13.12 6.57
CA LEU A 163 -12.78 13.81 6.91
C LEU A 163 -12.49 14.96 5.95
N VAL A 164 -12.70 14.78 4.65
CA VAL A 164 -12.55 15.84 3.64
C VAL A 164 -13.51 16.99 3.90
N LYS A 165 -14.76 16.68 4.25
CA LYS A 165 -15.77 17.72 4.54
C LYS A 165 -15.50 18.45 5.85
N LEU A 166 -15.13 17.73 6.92
CA LEU A 166 -14.96 18.29 8.26
C LEU A 166 -13.61 19.00 8.43
N LEU A 167 -12.52 18.36 7.99
CA LEU A 167 -11.16 18.89 8.15
C LEU A 167 -10.73 19.75 6.97
N GLY A 168 -11.03 19.30 5.75
CA GLY A 168 -10.68 20.01 4.51
C GLY A 168 -11.62 21.14 4.16
N ARG A 169 -12.85 21.13 4.72
CA ARG A 169 -13.93 22.09 4.39
C ARG A 169 -14.19 22.21 2.90
N ILE A 170 -13.94 21.15 2.15
CA ILE A 170 -14.14 21.05 0.71
C ILE A 170 -15.45 20.32 0.45
N ASP A 171 -16.22 20.79 -0.55
CA ASP A 171 -17.41 20.08 -0.98
C ASP A 171 -17.05 18.73 -1.57
N ILE A 172 -17.79 17.68 -1.17
CA ILE A 172 -17.54 16.29 -1.56
C ILE A 172 -17.59 16.13 -3.08
N LEU A 173 -18.54 16.77 -3.77
CA LEU A 173 -18.65 16.70 -5.22
C LEU A 173 -17.48 17.36 -5.92
N LYS A 174 -17.04 18.51 -5.42
CA LYS A 174 -15.84 19.21 -5.93
C LYS A 174 -14.60 18.37 -5.70
N PHE A 175 -14.48 17.74 -4.53
CA PHE A 175 -13.37 16.84 -4.22
C PHE A 175 -13.35 15.65 -5.16
N LEU A 176 -14.47 14.92 -5.32
CA LEU A 176 -14.54 13.73 -6.20
C LEU A 176 -14.23 14.09 -7.65
N SER A 177 -14.74 15.21 -8.15
CA SER A 177 -14.41 15.65 -9.51
C SER A 177 -12.94 16.00 -9.67
N GLY A 178 -12.34 16.62 -8.64
CA GLY A 178 -10.93 16.99 -8.63
C GLY A 178 -9.99 15.79 -8.60
N ILE A 179 -10.32 14.71 -7.88
CA ILE A 179 -9.46 13.52 -7.78
C ILE A 179 -9.70 12.46 -8.87
N LYS A 180 -10.70 12.65 -9.74
CA LYS A 180 -11.08 11.65 -10.77
C LYS A 180 -9.88 11.17 -11.61
N GLN A 181 -9.04 12.09 -12.07
CA GLN A 181 -7.86 11.74 -12.87
C GLN A 181 -6.83 10.96 -12.05
N ILE A 182 -6.67 11.32 -10.77
CA ILE A 182 -5.76 10.62 -9.85
C ILE A 182 -6.23 9.18 -9.65
N ILE A 183 -7.54 8.97 -9.44
CA ILE A 183 -8.13 7.63 -9.26
C ILE A 183 -7.89 6.77 -10.50
N ILE A 184 -8.20 7.29 -11.68
CA ILE A 184 -8.01 6.55 -12.93
C ILE A 184 -6.54 6.17 -13.13
N PHE A 185 -5.63 7.10 -12.88
CA PHE A 185 -4.21 6.85 -13.04
C PHE A 185 -3.68 5.86 -11.99
N ALA A 186 -4.07 6.01 -10.72
CA ALA A 186 -3.69 5.11 -9.65
C ALA A 186 -4.17 3.68 -9.92
N PHE A 187 -5.41 3.53 -10.41
CA PHE A 187 -5.97 2.24 -10.79
C PHE A 187 -5.22 1.61 -11.96
N SER A 188 -4.91 2.41 -13.00
CA SER A 188 -4.20 1.93 -14.19
C SER A 188 -2.78 1.49 -13.91
N THR A 189 -2.08 2.20 -13.02
CA THR A 189 -0.68 1.91 -12.67
C THR A 189 -0.54 0.92 -11.53
N SER A 190 -1.61 0.72 -10.73
CA SER A 190 -1.57 -0.05 -9.47
C SER A 190 -0.39 0.35 -8.56
N SER A 191 0.08 1.60 -8.66
CA SER A 191 1.25 2.11 -7.95
C SER A 191 0.98 3.47 -7.33
N SER A 192 0.98 3.51 -6.00
CA SER A 192 0.85 4.76 -5.24
C SER A 192 2.01 5.73 -5.50
N SER A 193 3.23 5.20 -5.62
CA SER A 193 4.43 6.03 -5.87
C SER A 193 4.40 6.68 -7.24
N ALA A 194 3.96 5.95 -8.28
CA ALA A 194 3.82 6.50 -9.64
C ALA A 194 2.72 7.58 -9.71
N THR A 195 1.78 7.57 -8.78
CA THR A 195 0.66 8.52 -8.73
C THR A 195 1.04 9.86 -8.09
N ILE A 196 2.13 9.94 -7.30
CA ILE A 196 2.54 11.14 -6.56
C ILE A 196 2.66 12.38 -7.45
N PRO A 197 3.38 12.37 -8.61
CA PRO A 197 3.53 13.54 -9.45
C PRO A 197 2.19 14.08 -9.97
N ILE A 198 1.31 13.17 -10.39
CA ILE A 198 -0.02 13.54 -10.89
C ILE A 198 -0.89 14.07 -9.77
N THR A 199 -0.78 13.50 -8.57
CA THR A 199 -1.49 13.98 -7.38
C THR A 199 -1.10 15.41 -7.07
N LEU A 200 0.20 15.72 -7.02
CA LEU A 200 0.71 17.06 -6.75
C LEU A 200 0.25 18.06 -7.82
N GLN A 201 0.37 17.70 -9.09
CA GLN A 201 -0.08 18.55 -10.20
C GLN A 201 -1.59 18.82 -10.15
N ASN A 202 -2.37 17.80 -9.83
CA ASN A 202 -3.82 17.87 -9.80
C ASN A 202 -4.35 18.69 -8.60
N ILE A 203 -3.71 18.52 -7.42
CA ILE A 203 -4.05 19.28 -6.22
C ILE A 203 -3.79 20.76 -6.44
N ASN A 204 -2.62 21.13 -6.95
CA ASN A 204 -2.29 22.52 -7.24
C ASN A 204 -3.26 23.16 -8.24
N LYS A 205 -3.75 22.40 -9.22
CA LYS A 205 -4.68 22.89 -10.24
C LYS A 205 -6.12 23.06 -9.74
N ASN A 206 -6.60 22.11 -8.93
CA ASN A 206 -8.03 22.02 -8.59
C ASN A 206 -8.37 22.55 -7.20
N PHE A 207 -7.38 22.68 -6.31
CA PHE A 207 -7.62 23.05 -4.91
C PHE A 207 -6.86 24.29 -4.44
N GLU A 208 -6.12 24.98 -5.35
CA GLU A 208 -5.40 26.24 -5.06
C GLU A 208 -4.52 26.17 -3.79
N VAL A 209 -3.73 25.09 -3.64
CA VAL A 209 -2.83 24.88 -2.49
C VAL A 209 -1.38 25.12 -2.91
#